data_b05e84ffbb4d1deec7caed6c15f3bcbc
#
_entry.id   b05e84ffbb4d1deec7caed6c15f3bcbc
#
_cell.length_a   1.000
_cell.length_b   1.000
_cell.length_c   1.000
_cell.angle_alpha   90.00
_cell.angle_beta   90.00
_cell.angle_gamma   90.00
#
_symmetry.space_group_name_H-M   'P 1'
#
loop_
_entity.id
_entity.type
_entity.pdbx_description
1 polymer ?
#
loop_
_entity_poly.entity_id
_entity_poly.type
_entity_poly.pdbx_seq_one_letter_code
_entity_poly.pdbx_strand_id
1 'polypeptide(L)'
;MNRKQLIESILKNKDLNHLTKKDADAFVATMLDVIKKSVKKGDDVSLIGFGSFTKVRRAARAGVNPATGEKIRIKAKTLPKFKPGKAWKEMF
;
A
#
# COMPACT_ATOMS: atom_id res chain seq x y z
N MET A 1 5.15 14.17 3.30
CA MET A 1 3.79 14.25 3.89
C MET A 1 3.54 13.03 4.75
N ASN A 2 3.11 13.24 5.98
CA ASN A 2 2.72 12.16 6.87
C ASN A 2 1.19 12.03 6.92
N ARG A 3 0.67 11.05 7.69
CA ARG A 3 -0.78 10.82 7.79
C ARG A 3 -1.54 12.03 8.33
N LYS A 4 -0.98 12.71 9.32
CA LYS A 4 -1.59 13.93 9.89
C LYS A 4 -1.76 15.02 8.84
N GLN A 5 -0.73 15.28 8.05
CA GLN A 5 -0.76 16.26 6.98
C GLN A 5 -1.72 15.85 5.85
N LEU A 6 -1.76 14.55 5.55
CA LEU A 6 -2.72 14.02 4.57
C LEU A 6 -4.15 14.27 5.00
N ILE A 7 -4.47 14.02 6.27
CA ILE A 7 -5.80 14.24 6.83
C ILE A 7 -6.16 15.73 6.79
N GLU A 8 -5.23 16.61 7.15
CA GLU A 8 -5.45 18.05 7.06
C GLU A 8 -5.77 18.49 5.63
N SER A 9 -5.11 17.92 4.65
CA SER A 9 -5.38 18.19 3.24
C SER A 9 -6.76 17.67 2.80
N ILE A 10 -7.15 16.50 3.27
CA ILE A 10 -8.48 15.92 2.99
C ILE A 10 -9.59 16.84 3.52
N LEU A 11 -9.42 17.38 4.72
CA LEU A 11 -10.42 18.24 5.36
C LEU A 11 -10.55 19.62 4.71
N LYS A 12 -9.69 19.97 3.78
CA LYS A 12 -9.83 21.18 2.96
C LYS A 12 -10.86 21.00 1.85
N ASN A 13 -11.24 19.76 1.53
CA ASN A 13 -12.24 19.48 0.53
C ASN A 13 -13.62 19.94 1.03
N LYS A 14 -14.39 20.61 0.18
CA LYS A 14 -15.71 21.16 0.51
C LYS A 14 -16.69 20.10 1.00
N ASP A 15 -16.60 18.90 0.42
CA ASP A 15 -17.52 17.81 0.75
C ASP A 15 -17.17 17.10 2.06
N LEU A 16 -15.97 17.34 2.58
CA LEU A 16 -15.44 16.65 3.75
C LEU A 16 -15.04 17.57 4.91
N ASN A 17 -15.17 18.90 4.72
CA ASN A 17 -14.73 19.85 5.73
C ASN A 17 -15.62 19.87 6.98
N HIS A 18 -16.77 19.20 6.93
CA HIS A 18 -17.65 19.02 8.08
C HIS A 18 -17.21 17.91 9.02
N LEU A 19 -16.28 17.05 8.58
CA LEU A 19 -15.74 15.97 9.39
C LEU A 19 -14.73 16.50 10.41
N THR A 20 -14.69 15.87 11.57
CA THR A 20 -13.63 16.15 12.56
C THR A 20 -12.33 15.47 12.14
N LYS A 21 -11.22 15.94 12.66
CA LYS A 21 -9.90 15.26 12.45
C LYS A 21 -9.96 13.82 12.94
N LYS A 22 -10.66 13.57 14.04
CA LYS A 22 -10.84 12.23 14.60
C LYS A 22 -11.58 11.31 13.64
N ASP A 23 -12.68 11.79 13.05
CA ASP A 23 -13.46 11.00 12.09
C ASP A 23 -12.67 10.72 10.81
N ALA A 24 -11.99 11.73 10.29
CA ALA A 24 -11.14 11.57 9.11
C ALA A 24 -9.99 10.59 9.36
N ASP A 25 -9.35 10.68 10.52
CA ASP A 25 -8.28 9.76 10.92
C ASP A 25 -8.78 8.32 11.03
N ALA A 26 -9.92 8.13 11.68
CA ALA A 26 -10.54 6.81 11.81
C ALA A 26 -10.88 6.22 10.44
N PHE A 27 -11.40 7.02 9.53
CA PHE A 27 -11.71 6.58 8.17
C PHE A 27 -10.45 6.14 7.42
N VAL A 28 -9.42 6.96 7.42
CA VAL A 28 -8.14 6.63 6.74
C VAL A 28 -7.51 5.38 7.34
N ALA A 29 -7.46 5.28 8.67
CA ALA A 29 -6.91 4.12 9.35
C ALA A 29 -7.67 2.83 9.01
N THR A 30 -8.99 2.88 8.99
CA THR A 30 -9.84 1.75 8.64
C THR A 30 -9.67 1.36 7.19
N MET A 31 -9.62 2.33 6.28
CA MET A 31 -9.38 2.08 4.86
C MET A 31 -8.07 1.33 4.62
N LEU A 32 -7.00 1.80 5.24
CA LEU A 32 -5.68 1.15 5.11
C LEU A 32 -5.68 -0.26 5.69
N ASP A 33 -6.35 -0.47 6.81
CA ASP A 33 -6.46 -1.77 7.45
C ASP A 33 -7.27 -2.76 6.59
N VAL A 34 -8.38 -2.32 6.02
CA VAL A 34 -9.20 -3.14 5.11
C VAL A 34 -8.38 -3.54 3.88
N ILE A 35 -7.63 -2.62 3.29
CA ILE A 35 -6.78 -2.90 2.14
C ILE A 35 -5.73 -3.95 2.50
N LYS A 36 -5.04 -3.78 3.62
CA LYS A 36 -4.01 -4.72 4.10
C LYS A 36 -4.56 -6.14 4.27
N LYS A 37 -5.72 -6.26 4.93
CA LYS A 37 -6.34 -7.56 5.20
C LYS A 37 -6.86 -8.22 3.94
N SER A 38 -7.45 -7.45 3.03
CA SER A 38 -7.95 -7.97 1.76
C SER A 38 -6.82 -8.54 0.91
N VAL A 39 -5.74 -7.81 0.77
CA VAL A 39 -4.56 -8.26 0.01
C VAL A 39 -3.94 -9.50 0.66
N LYS A 40 -3.88 -9.55 1.97
CA LYS A 40 -3.37 -10.72 2.69
C LYS A 40 -4.18 -11.99 2.39
N LYS A 41 -5.49 -11.87 2.24
CA LYS A 41 -6.37 -12.99 1.86
C LYS A 41 -6.21 -13.40 0.40
N GLY A 42 -5.58 -12.58 -0.42
CA GLY A 42 -5.45 -12.80 -1.85
C GLY A 42 -6.48 -12.05 -2.69
N ASP A 43 -7.28 -11.18 -2.09
CA ASP A 43 -8.22 -10.33 -2.80
C ASP A 43 -7.49 -9.06 -3.27
N ASP A 44 -7.42 -8.87 -4.57
CA ASP A 44 -6.83 -7.66 -5.12
C ASP A 44 -7.74 -6.46 -4.85
N VAL A 45 -7.13 -5.33 -4.50
CA VAL A 45 -7.84 -4.07 -4.31
C VAL A 45 -7.51 -3.15 -5.47
N SER A 46 -8.47 -2.92 -6.34
CA SER A 46 -8.31 -2.06 -7.51
C SER A 46 -9.11 -0.77 -7.31
N LEU A 47 -8.41 0.36 -7.39
CA LEU A 47 -8.99 1.68 -7.23
C LEU A 47 -8.83 2.45 -8.53
N ILE A 48 -9.94 2.68 -9.22
CA ILE A 48 -9.95 3.37 -10.52
C ILE A 48 -9.33 4.76 -10.38
N GLY A 49 -8.41 5.09 -11.27
CA GLY A 49 -7.72 6.37 -11.27
C GLY A 49 -6.55 6.48 -10.30
N PHE A 50 -6.33 5.45 -9.49
CA PHE A 50 -5.24 5.43 -8.51
C PHE A 50 -4.25 4.29 -8.75
N GLY A 51 -4.69 3.05 -8.62
CA GLY A 51 -3.83 1.89 -8.78
C GLY A 51 -4.43 0.64 -8.16
N SER A 52 -3.62 -0.42 -8.13
CA SER A 52 -4.04 -1.72 -7.63
C SER A 52 -3.05 -2.24 -6.59
N PHE A 53 -3.59 -2.85 -5.54
CA PHE A 53 -2.82 -3.57 -4.54
C PHE A 53 -3.01 -5.06 -4.76
N THR A 54 -1.92 -5.78 -4.95
CA THR A 54 -1.93 -7.22 -5.21
C THR A 54 -0.96 -7.94 -4.29
N LYS A 55 -1.12 -9.25 -4.21
CA LYS A 55 -0.25 -10.12 -3.45
C LYS A 55 0.64 -10.87 -4.42
N VAL A 56 1.95 -10.75 -4.25
CA VAL A 56 2.92 -11.47 -5.08
C VAL A 56 3.71 -12.45 -4.24
N ARG A 57 3.99 -13.61 -4.81
CA ARG A 57 4.84 -14.60 -4.17
C ARG A 57 6.18 -14.64 -4.90
N ARG A 58 7.26 -14.49 -4.14
CA ARG A 58 8.61 -14.68 -4.64
C ARG A 58 9.05 -16.07 -4.24
N ALA A 59 9.44 -16.89 -5.25
CA ALA A 59 9.94 -18.24 -5.01
C ALA A 59 11.26 -18.20 -4.24
N ALA A 60 11.56 -19.29 -3.55
CA ALA A 60 12.86 -19.49 -2.92
C ALA A 60 13.95 -19.44 -3.99
N ARG A 61 15.07 -18.82 -3.67
CA ARG A 61 16.20 -18.70 -4.58
C ARG A 61 17.53 -18.83 -3.85
N ALA A 62 18.59 -19.16 -4.59
CA ALA A 62 19.93 -19.12 -4.08
C ALA A 62 20.42 -17.66 -4.04
N GLY A 63 21.12 -17.30 -2.98
CA GLY A 63 21.73 -16.00 -2.82
C GLY A 63 23.12 -16.14 -2.22
N VAL A 64 23.81 -15.01 -2.07
CA VAL A 64 25.14 -14.96 -1.47
C VAL A 64 25.14 -13.96 -0.32
N ASN A 65 25.67 -14.37 0.82
CA ASN A 65 25.85 -13.47 1.95
C ASN A 65 26.96 -12.45 1.61
N PRO A 66 26.65 -11.16 1.49
CA PRO A 66 27.65 -10.15 1.09
C PRO A 66 28.77 -9.97 2.13
N ALA A 67 28.55 -10.34 3.39
CA ALA A 67 29.55 -10.21 4.44
C ALA A 67 30.56 -11.35 4.45
N THR A 68 30.15 -12.58 4.11
CA THR A 68 30.97 -13.78 4.19
C THR A 68 31.26 -14.44 2.84
N GLY A 69 30.52 -14.09 1.81
CA GLY A 69 30.61 -14.74 0.51
C GLY A 69 29.98 -16.13 0.44
N GLU A 70 29.38 -16.60 1.53
CA GLU A 70 28.75 -17.92 1.59
C GLU A 70 27.44 -17.93 0.79
N LYS A 71 27.17 -19.09 0.16
CA LYS A 71 25.88 -19.33 -0.49
C LYS A 71 24.81 -19.53 0.56
N ILE A 72 23.75 -18.78 0.45
CA ILE A 72 22.57 -18.90 1.32
C ILE A 72 21.34 -19.18 0.48
N ARG A 73 20.32 -19.78 1.10
CA ARG A 73 19.03 -19.99 0.47
C ARG A 73 18.04 -18.95 0.99
N ILE A 74 17.55 -18.14 0.08
CA ILE A 74 16.51 -17.16 0.38
C ILE A 74 15.15 -17.86 0.29
N LYS A 75 14.42 -17.91 1.41
CA LYS A 75 13.12 -18.56 1.49
C LYS A 75 12.08 -17.88 0.60
N ALA A 76 11.11 -18.67 0.14
CA ALA A 76 9.94 -18.11 -0.54
C ALA A 76 9.25 -17.09 0.36
N LYS A 77 8.79 -15.99 -0.22
CA LYS A 77 8.19 -14.87 0.51
C LYS A 77 6.99 -14.34 -0.24
N THR A 78 5.94 -14.02 0.50
CA THR A 78 4.75 -13.37 -0.05
C THR A 78 4.75 -11.91 0.38
N LEU A 79 4.55 -11.01 -0.57
CA LEU A 79 4.64 -9.57 -0.37
C LEU A 79 3.45 -8.86 -1.00
N PRO A 80 3.01 -7.75 -0.41
CA PRO A 80 2.09 -6.86 -1.11
C PRO A 80 2.84 -6.10 -2.21
N LYS A 81 2.15 -5.85 -3.32
CA LYS A 81 2.67 -5.04 -4.41
C LYS A 81 1.64 -3.99 -4.79
N PHE A 82 2.09 -2.76 -4.97
CA PHE A 82 1.26 -1.68 -5.48
C PHE A 82 1.67 -1.36 -6.92
N LYS A 83 0.67 -1.31 -7.81
CA LYS A 83 0.87 -0.91 -9.20
C LYS A 83 0.07 0.36 -9.46
N PRO A 84 0.73 1.50 -9.76
CA PRO A 84 0.03 2.73 -10.10
C PRO A 84 -0.88 2.55 -11.31
N GLY A 85 -2.03 3.19 -11.28
CA GLY A 85 -2.95 3.19 -12.41
C GLY A 85 -2.47 4.06 -13.55
N LYS A 86 -2.97 3.77 -14.76
CA LYS A 86 -2.60 4.50 -15.97
C LYS A 86 -2.88 6.00 -15.84
N ALA A 87 -4.06 6.37 -15.36
CA ALA A 87 -4.45 7.76 -15.21
C ALA A 87 -3.50 8.54 -14.29
N TRP A 88 -3.05 7.92 -13.21
CA TRP A 88 -2.10 8.55 -12.31
C TRP A 88 -0.71 8.69 -12.94
N LYS A 89 -0.26 7.66 -13.66
CA LYS A 89 1.03 7.72 -14.38
C LYS A 89 1.05 8.84 -15.41
N GLU A 90 -0.07 9.09 -16.06
CA GLU A 90 -0.19 10.13 -17.09
C GLU A 90 -0.10 11.55 -16.52
N MET A 91 -0.21 11.72 -15.20
CA MET A 91 -0.02 13.01 -14.54
C MET A 91 1.45 13.45 -14.46
N PHE A 92 2.38 12.59 -14.78
CA PHE A 92 3.83 12.88 -14.70
C PHE A 92 4.47 13.18 -16.04
#